data_c6633d2bd04a7af5c8b69e6ad2be5177
#
_entry.id   c6633d2bd04a7af5c8b69e6ad2be5177
#
_cell.length_a   1.000
_cell.length_b   1.000
_cell.length_c   1.000
_cell.angle_alpha   90.00
_cell.angle_beta   90.00
_cell.angle_gamma   90.00
#
_symmetry.space_group_name_H-M   'P 1'
#
loop_
_entity.id
_entity.type
_entity.pdbx_description
1 polymer ?
#
loop_
_entity_poly.entity_id
_entity_poly.type
_entity_poly.pdbx_seq_one_letter_code
_entity_poly.pdbx_strand_id
1 'polypeptide(L)'
;MKSENIVVLGAGIAGISAAYHLKQQNKQVKVFEKNNDYGGLCGGFFVDSTKGRFWFDNAVHLSFAKDESVRDAFFASAKYYTHIPKPLNYYNGVWVKHPAQNNLYALPLDVKLKAIKDMLQNNYENIKVENFEQWLKAQYGEFFSEEFAMKYTSKYWTLDAKDLNTNPMFVGPRFYKPSVDEILMGAVSEDTPVTYYAKEMYYPVKGGYKAFLENMVKDIDISYKKEVVVIDNNEKILYFSDNTEVKYEKLISSLPLPLLVKMLKNIPQDILESSKYLHATSIALVSLGFNKEIPKELWYYVYDEDKLFARFYSPSVKSVDNAPKNCSSIQAEIYFSDFKSLEKMSNKCSNLADFFINHTKEKLFQINFCNKEDVICEDFRIIPYANVIFNHGMEKHREKLLNYVKDCGILTCGRFGEWDYLWSDQSFLFGKNIINNLEVG
;
A
#
# COMPACT_ATOMS: atom_id res chain seq x y z
N MET A 1 36.21 -10.11 19.67
CA MET A 1 35.53 -8.85 19.27
C MET A 1 34.25 -8.77 20.09
N LYS A 2 33.97 -7.65 20.78
CA LYS A 2 32.64 -7.47 21.41
C LYS A 2 31.61 -7.48 20.30
N SER A 3 30.58 -8.31 20.42
CA SER A 3 29.48 -8.32 19.46
C SER A 3 28.74 -7.01 19.58
N GLU A 4 28.65 -6.25 18.50
CA GLU A 4 27.84 -5.02 18.44
C GLU A 4 26.37 -5.34 18.72
N ASN A 5 25.76 -4.59 19.63
CA ASN A 5 24.33 -4.70 19.92
C ASN A 5 23.53 -3.86 18.91
N ILE A 6 23.13 -4.50 17.81
CA ILE A 6 22.33 -3.87 16.75
C ILE A 6 20.85 -4.06 17.05
N VAL A 7 20.10 -2.96 17.06
CA VAL A 7 18.65 -2.98 17.27
C VAL A 7 17.92 -2.54 16.01
N VAL A 8 16.83 -3.24 15.69
CA VAL A 8 15.90 -2.91 14.61
C VAL A 8 14.53 -2.58 15.20
N LEU A 9 13.96 -1.43 14.85
CA LEU A 9 12.61 -1.04 15.24
C LEU A 9 11.61 -1.34 14.11
N GLY A 10 10.63 -2.17 14.44
CA GLY A 10 9.57 -2.63 13.56
C GLY A 10 9.87 -3.96 12.87
N ALA A 11 8.94 -4.92 13.00
CA ALA A 11 8.97 -6.22 12.33
C ALA A 11 8.11 -6.25 11.06
N GLY A 12 8.03 -5.13 10.34
CA GLY A 12 7.54 -5.08 8.95
C GLY A 12 8.58 -5.66 7.98
N ILE A 13 8.21 -5.79 6.70
CA ILE A 13 9.06 -6.41 5.67
C ILE A 13 10.48 -5.82 5.60
N ALA A 14 10.63 -4.49 5.75
CA ALA A 14 11.94 -3.83 5.70
C ALA A 14 12.80 -4.14 6.94
N GLY A 15 12.21 -4.07 8.14
CA GLY A 15 12.91 -4.40 9.39
C GLY A 15 13.30 -5.87 9.47
N ILE A 16 12.41 -6.80 9.04
CA ILE A 16 12.73 -8.23 8.93
C ILE A 16 13.86 -8.45 7.95
N SER A 17 13.80 -7.82 6.76
CA SER A 17 14.87 -7.95 5.77
C SER A 17 16.21 -7.44 6.30
N ALA A 18 16.24 -6.29 6.98
CA ALA A 18 17.45 -5.77 7.61
C ALA A 18 18.02 -6.75 8.65
N ALA A 19 17.18 -7.23 9.56
CA ALA A 19 17.60 -8.17 10.60
C ALA A 19 18.08 -9.51 10.03
N TYR A 20 17.36 -10.05 9.05
CA TYR A 20 17.73 -11.30 8.36
C TYR A 20 19.11 -11.21 7.70
N HIS A 21 19.36 -10.17 6.91
CA HIS A 21 20.65 -10.04 6.23
C HIS A 21 21.80 -9.72 7.19
N LEU A 22 21.57 -8.99 8.29
CA LEU A 22 22.55 -8.83 9.36
C LEU A 22 22.90 -10.18 10.01
N LYS A 23 21.90 -11.00 10.25
CA LYS A 23 22.09 -12.35 10.79
C LYS A 23 22.92 -13.23 9.85
N GLN A 24 22.70 -13.12 8.52
CA GLN A 24 23.52 -13.82 7.51
C GLN A 24 25.00 -13.40 7.55
N GLN A 25 25.30 -12.19 8.03
CA GLN A 25 26.67 -11.70 8.29
C GLN A 25 27.19 -12.04 9.69
N ASN A 26 26.52 -12.93 10.43
CA ASN A 26 26.87 -13.30 11.81
C ASN A 26 26.81 -12.13 12.80
N LYS A 27 26.06 -11.06 12.53
CA LYS A 27 25.84 -9.96 13.48
C LYS A 27 24.78 -10.34 14.50
N GLN A 28 24.94 -9.86 15.74
CA GLN A 28 23.88 -9.95 16.73
C GLN A 28 22.86 -8.83 16.51
N VAL A 29 21.62 -9.20 16.27
CA VAL A 29 20.54 -8.26 15.99
C VAL A 29 19.30 -8.63 16.80
N LYS A 30 18.65 -7.62 17.38
CA LYS A 30 17.37 -7.76 18.08
C LYS A 30 16.33 -6.84 17.46
N VAL A 31 15.13 -7.38 17.21
CA VAL A 31 14.00 -6.63 16.65
C VAL A 31 12.97 -6.35 17.74
N PHE A 32 12.44 -5.12 17.79
CA PHE A 32 11.31 -4.76 18.65
C PHE A 32 10.10 -4.40 17.80
N GLU A 33 8.96 -5.04 18.10
CA GLU A 33 7.68 -4.85 17.42
C GLU A 33 6.58 -4.54 18.44
N LYS A 34 5.78 -3.50 18.18
CA LYS A 34 4.69 -3.10 19.07
C LYS A 34 3.50 -4.06 19.05
N ASN A 35 3.26 -4.71 17.92
CA ASN A 35 2.17 -5.67 17.74
C ASN A 35 2.56 -7.05 18.29
N ASN A 36 1.60 -7.96 18.27
CA ASN A 36 1.81 -9.36 18.69
C ASN A 36 2.26 -10.28 17.56
N ASP A 37 2.49 -9.74 16.35
CA ASP A 37 2.84 -10.52 15.16
C ASP A 37 3.70 -9.67 14.21
N TYR A 38 4.44 -10.35 13.33
CA TYR A 38 5.28 -9.75 12.31
C TYR A 38 4.52 -9.47 11.01
N GLY A 39 5.18 -8.76 10.11
CA GLY A 39 4.72 -8.49 8.75
C GLY A 39 4.27 -7.04 8.52
N GLY A 40 3.81 -6.34 9.56
CA GLY A 40 3.30 -4.97 9.43
C GLY A 40 2.15 -4.89 8.42
N LEU A 41 2.28 -4.08 7.37
CA LEU A 41 1.29 -4.06 6.27
C LEU A 41 1.18 -5.37 5.51
N CYS A 42 2.25 -6.15 5.41
CA CYS A 42 2.23 -7.49 4.79
C CYS A 42 1.56 -8.55 5.66
N GLY A 43 1.19 -8.22 6.90
CA GLY A 43 0.44 -9.08 7.81
C GLY A 43 -1.00 -9.28 7.38
N GLY A 44 -1.77 -9.95 8.23
CA GLY A 44 -3.19 -10.21 7.98
C GLY A 44 -3.87 -10.81 9.20
N PHE A 45 -5.13 -11.20 9.03
CA PHE A 45 -5.97 -11.69 10.11
C PHE A 45 -7.05 -12.65 9.63
N PHE A 46 -7.57 -13.43 10.56
CA PHE A 46 -8.73 -14.28 10.33
C PHE A 46 -10.03 -13.60 10.74
N VAL A 47 -11.09 -13.89 9.98
CA VAL A 47 -12.48 -13.57 10.34
C VAL A 47 -13.29 -14.87 10.35
N ASP A 48 -13.98 -15.13 11.44
CA ASP A 48 -14.79 -16.33 11.63
C ASP A 48 -16.14 -16.22 10.90
N SER A 49 -16.63 -17.35 10.40
CA SER A 49 -17.98 -17.49 9.83
C SER A 49 -18.59 -18.83 10.21
N THR A 50 -19.86 -19.04 9.85
CA THR A 50 -20.56 -20.31 10.03
C THR A 50 -19.98 -21.46 9.18
N LYS A 51 -19.20 -21.14 8.13
CA LYS A 51 -18.58 -22.14 7.24
C LYS A 51 -17.07 -22.33 7.46
N GLY A 52 -16.48 -21.60 8.43
CA GLY A 52 -15.06 -21.62 8.70
C GLY A 52 -14.44 -20.23 8.69
N ARG A 53 -13.12 -20.16 8.69
CA ARG A 53 -12.38 -18.90 8.79
C ARG A 53 -11.92 -18.39 7.43
N PHE A 54 -12.07 -17.09 7.22
CA PHE A 54 -11.52 -16.37 6.09
C PHE A 54 -10.21 -15.68 6.51
N TRP A 55 -9.21 -15.69 5.64
CA TRP A 55 -8.00 -14.90 5.80
C TRP A 55 -8.08 -13.62 4.97
N PHE A 56 -7.70 -12.50 5.58
CA PHE A 56 -7.55 -11.20 4.94
C PHE A 56 -6.16 -10.64 5.23
N ASP A 57 -5.45 -10.17 4.20
CA ASP A 57 -4.23 -9.39 4.38
C ASP A 57 -4.55 -7.96 4.85
N ASN A 58 -3.57 -7.26 5.41
CA ASN A 58 -3.69 -5.83 5.72
C ASN A 58 -3.59 -5.00 4.44
N ALA A 59 -4.63 -4.97 3.61
CA ALA A 59 -4.73 -4.47 2.26
C ALA A 59 -4.16 -5.41 1.16
N VAL A 60 -4.29 -5.01 -0.13
CA VAL A 60 -3.88 -5.84 -1.25
C VAL A 60 -2.36 -5.93 -1.37
N HIS A 61 -1.85 -7.15 -1.35
CA HIS A 61 -0.43 -7.46 -1.58
C HIS A 61 -0.30 -8.57 -2.62
N LEU A 62 0.66 -8.39 -3.52
CA LEU A 62 1.19 -9.37 -4.47
C LEU A 62 2.65 -8.98 -4.75
N SER A 63 3.55 -9.96 -4.84
CA SER A 63 4.95 -9.72 -5.17
C SER A 63 5.16 -9.73 -6.68
N PHE A 64 6.01 -8.84 -7.16
CA PHE A 64 6.50 -8.88 -8.53
C PHE A 64 7.72 -9.79 -8.68
N ALA A 65 8.48 -9.99 -7.61
CA ALA A 65 9.69 -10.81 -7.53
C ALA A 65 10.65 -10.63 -8.73
N LYS A 66 10.82 -9.36 -9.17
CA LYS A 66 11.71 -9.03 -10.30
C LYS A 66 13.17 -9.19 -9.95
N ASP A 67 13.55 -8.84 -8.71
CA ASP A 67 14.90 -8.98 -8.19
C ASP A 67 15.14 -10.44 -7.73
N GLU A 68 16.31 -10.98 -8.05
CA GLU A 68 16.68 -12.36 -7.72
C GLU A 68 16.71 -12.60 -6.21
N SER A 69 17.25 -11.68 -5.43
CA SER A 69 17.32 -11.84 -3.97
C SER A 69 15.93 -11.81 -3.30
N VAL A 70 14.97 -11.10 -3.90
CA VAL A 70 13.56 -11.14 -3.45
C VAL A 70 12.98 -12.52 -3.76
N ARG A 71 13.17 -13.03 -4.98
CA ARG A 71 12.71 -14.36 -5.38
C ARG A 71 13.26 -15.45 -4.47
N ASP A 72 14.55 -15.44 -4.25
CA ASP A 72 15.24 -16.46 -3.44
C ASP A 72 14.67 -16.46 -2.02
N ALA A 73 14.55 -15.29 -1.37
CA ALA A 73 14.05 -15.19 -0.02
C ALA A 73 12.57 -15.60 0.10
N PHE A 74 11.72 -15.11 -0.82
CA PHE A 74 10.28 -15.35 -0.77
C PHE A 74 9.92 -16.78 -1.15
N PHE A 75 10.52 -17.32 -2.22
CA PHE A 75 10.20 -18.65 -2.73
C PHE A 75 10.81 -19.75 -1.88
N ALA A 76 11.89 -19.47 -1.15
CA ALA A 76 12.38 -20.37 -0.10
C ALA A 76 11.43 -20.42 1.11
N SER A 77 10.68 -19.34 1.36
CA SER A 77 9.78 -19.25 2.52
C SER A 77 8.44 -19.95 2.29
N ALA A 78 7.85 -19.85 1.09
CA ALA A 78 6.53 -20.39 0.82
C ALA A 78 6.36 -20.88 -0.62
N LYS A 79 5.57 -21.94 -0.79
CA LYS A 79 5.00 -22.28 -2.11
C LYS A 79 4.06 -21.18 -2.54
N TYR A 80 3.98 -20.89 -3.83
CA TYR A 80 3.25 -19.75 -4.35
C TYR A 80 2.42 -20.08 -5.59
N TYR A 81 1.39 -19.28 -5.81
CA TYR A 81 0.67 -19.16 -7.06
C TYR A 81 1.29 -18.06 -7.92
N THR A 82 1.30 -18.30 -9.24
CA THR A 82 1.61 -17.28 -10.24
C THR A 82 0.32 -16.77 -10.83
N HIS A 83 0.11 -15.46 -10.79
CA HIS A 83 -1.09 -14.81 -11.30
C HIS A 83 -0.74 -13.87 -12.45
N ILE A 84 -1.53 -13.93 -13.52
CA ILE A 84 -1.55 -12.93 -14.59
C ILE A 84 -2.71 -11.98 -14.28
N PRO A 85 -2.46 -10.76 -13.80
CA PRO A 85 -3.54 -9.87 -13.36
C PRO A 85 -4.38 -9.38 -14.55
N LYS A 86 -5.70 -9.42 -14.37
CA LYS A 86 -6.71 -8.90 -15.33
C LYS A 86 -7.71 -8.04 -14.56
N PRO A 87 -7.28 -6.93 -13.92
CA PRO A 87 -8.20 -6.13 -13.15
C PRO A 87 -9.24 -5.45 -14.02
N LEU A 88 -10.37 -5.13 -13.41
CA LEU A 88 -11.46 -4.38 -14.03
C LEU A 88 -11.62 -3.03 -13.36
N ASN A 89 -12.15 -2.08 -14.12
CA ASN A 89 -12.51 -0.76 -13.65
C ASN A 89 -14.04 -0.62 -13.71
N TYR A 90 -14.65 -0.17 -12.64
CA TYR A 90 -16.08 0.17 -12.63
C TYR A 90 -16.26 1.67 -12.84
N TYR A 91 -17.07 2.02 -13.83
CA TYR A 91 -17.41 3.40 -14.20
C TYR A 91 -18.87 3.49 -14.66
N ASN A 92 -19.70 4.24 -13.93
CA ASN A 92 -21.10 4.56 -14.31
C ASN A 92 -21.93 3.38 -14.86
N GLY A 93 -21.91 2.24 -14.15
CA GLY A 93 -22.71 1.08 -14.52
C GLY A 93 -22.03 0.07 -15.44
N VAL A 94 -20.82 0.35 -15.92
CA VAL A 94 -20.09 -0.56 -16.83
C VAL A 94 -18.76 -1.01 -16.25
N TRP A 95 -18.38 -2.24 -16.58
CA TRP A 95 -17.07 -2.79 -16.30
C TRP A 95 -16.14 -2.58 -17.49
N VAL A 96 -15.02 -1.93 -17.25
CA VAL A 96 -14.01 -1.58 -18.24
C VAL A 96 -12.74 -2.35 -17.95
N LYS A 97 -12.15 -3.00 -18.95
CA LYS A 97 -10.86 -3.69 -18.82
C LYS A 97 -9.77 -2.68 -18.41
N HIS A 98 -8.86 -3.10 -17.56
CA HIS A 98 -7.73 -2.25 -17.12
C HIS A 98 -6.50 -2.46 -18.02
N PRO A 99 -5.74 -1.40 -18.32
CA PRO A 99 -5.98 0.00 -17.97
C PRO A 99 -7.05 0.66 -18.83
N ALA A 100 -7.87 1.55 -18.24
CA ALA A 100 -9.04 2.10 -18.89
C ALA A 100 -8.71 2.96 -20.13
N GLN A 101 -7.56 3.66 -20.13
CA GLN A 101 -7.17 4.59 -21.18
C GLN A 101 -6.94 3.95 -22.56
N ASN A 102 -6.70 2.65 -22.64
CA ASN A 102 -6.58 1.91 -23.88
C ASN A 102 -7.56 0.72 -23.98
N ASN A 103 -8.65 0.75 -23.19
CA ASN A 103 -9.71 -0.28 -23.21
C ASN A 103 -11.10 0.37 -23.15
N LEU A 104 -11.37 1.28 -24.08
CA LEU A 104 -12.57 2.11 -24.07
C LEU A 104 -13.81 1.37 -24.60
N TYR A 105 -13.70 0.12 -25.09
CA TYR A 105 -14.76 -0.62 -25.80
C TYR A 105 -16.09 -0.64 -25.03
N ALA A 106 -16.08 -0.95 -23.75
CA ALA A 106 -17.28 -1.08 -22.93
C ALA A 106 -17.96 0.26 -22.59
N LEU A 107 -17.29 1.40 -22.81
CA LEU A 107 -17.85 2.71 -22.47
C LEU A 107 -19.00 3.10 -23.40
N PRO A 108 -20.01 3.88 -22.93
CA PRO A 108 -21.02 4.50 -23.78
C PRO A 108 -20.39 5.29 -24.94
N LEU A 109 -21.07 5.30 -26.09
CA LEU A 109 -20.49 5.86 -27.31
C LEU A 109 -20.08 7.34 -27.17
N ASP A 110 -20.89 8.15 -26.51
CA ASP A 110 -20.63 9.58 -26.28
C ASP A 110 -19.41 9.81 -25.38
N VAL A 111 -19.26 9.01 -24.30
CA VAL A 111 -18.10 9.03 -23.40
C VAL A 111 -16.83 8.60 -24.16
N LYS A 112 -16.94 7.52 -24.94
CA LYS A 112 -15.86 6.99 -25.76
C LYS A 112 -15.35 8.01 -26.77
N LEU A 113 -16.25 8.65 -27.51
CA LEU A 113 -15.91 9.67 -28.51
C LEU A 113 -15.25 10.91 -27.87
N LYS A 114 -15.77 11.36 -26.71
CA LYS A 114 -15.14 12.46 -25.97
C LYS A 114 -13.72 12.10 -25.53
N ALA A 115 -13.54 10.93 -24.93
CA ALA A 115 -12.23 10.47 -24.46
C ALA A 115 -11.22 10.37 -25.61
N ILE A 116 -11.59 9.73 -26.73
CA ILE A 116 -10.70 9.59 -27.90
C ILE A 116 -10.33 10.95 -28.45
N LYS A 117 -11.32 11.81 -28.71
CA LYS A 117 -11.09 13.14 -29.28
C LYS A 117 -10.14 13.96 -28.41
N ASP A 118 -10.38 13.96 -27.10
CA ASP A 118 -9.59 14.73 -26.15
C ASP A 118 -8.15 14.19 -26.02
N MET A 119 -7.98 12.88 -26.01
CA MET A 119 -6.65 12.26 -25.99
C MET A 119 -5.83 12.54 -27.26
N LEU A 120 -6.50 12.55 -28.45
CA LEU A 120 -5.84 12.77 -29.73
C LEU A 120 -5.57 14.25 -30.02
N GLN A 121 -6.37 15.16 -29.46
CA GLN A 121 -6.27 16.60 -29.63
C GLN A 121 -5.81 17.27 -28.33
N ASN A 122 -4.90 16.65 -27.62
CA ASN A 122 -4.52 17.05 -26.27
C ASN A 122 -3.87 18.45 -26.24
N ASN A 123 -4.61 19.42 -25.72
CA ASN A 123 -4.14 20.82 -25.59
C ASN A 123 -3.10 21.00 -24.46
N TYR A 124 -2.90 19.98 -23.63
CA TYR A 124 -1.97 20.00 -22.48
C TYR A 124 -0.64 19.31 -22.75
N GLU A 125 -0.43 18.72 -23.93
CA GLU A 125 0.77 17.89 -24.18
C GLU A 125 2.11 18.64 -23.99
N ASN A 126 2.12 19.95 -24.24
CA ASN A 126 3.35 20.78 -24.20
C ASN A 126 3.33 21.83 -23.08
N ILE A 127 2.48 21.69 -22.08
CA ILE A 127 2.46 22.65 -20.95
C ILE A 127 3.63 22.37 -19.99
N LYS A 128 4.07 23.40 -19.26
CA LYS A 128 4.94 23.22 -18.10
C LYS A 128 4.14 22.54 -16.98
N VAL A 129 4.54 21.33 -16.62
CA VAL A 129 3.87 20.54 -15.56
C VAL A 129 4.39 20.98 -14.19
N GLU A 130 3.51 21.46 -13.32
CA GLU A 130 3.83 21.92 -11.96
C GLU A 130 3.17 21.07 -10.87
N ASN A 131 2.12 20.30 -11.20
CA ASN A 131 1.40 19.43 -10.30
C ASN A 131 0.85 18.19 -11.00
N PHE A 132 0.30 17.25 -10.23
CA PHE A 132 -0.16 15.97 -10.76
C PHE A 132 -1.41 16.09 -11.65
N GLU A 133 -2.29 17.07 -11.43
CA GLU A 133 -3.42 17.35 -12.35
C GLU A 133 -2.93 17.68 -13.75
N GLN A 134 -1.99 18.63 -13.85
CA GLN A 134 -1.42 19.02 -15.13
C GLN A 134 -0.67 17.86 -15.79
N TRP A 135 0.01 17.04 -14.98
CA TRP A 135 0.67 15.83 -15.47
C TRP A 135 -0.34 14.85 -16.07
N LEU A 136 -1.45 14.56 -15.38
CA LEU A 136 -2.50 13.68 -15.87
C LEU A 136 -3.11 14.21 -17.17
N LYS A 137 -3.46 15.51 -17.23
CA LYS A 137 -4.00 16.15 -18.43
C LYS A 137 -3.01 16.08 -19.60
N ALA A 138 -1.71 16.29 -19.34
CA ALA A 138 -0.67 16.15 -20.37
C ALA A 138 -0.51 14.71 -20.90
N GLN A 139 -0.81 13.68 -20.08
CA GLN A 139 -0.75 12.28 -20.51
C GLN A 139 -2.01 11.81 -21.25
N TYR A 140 -3.21 12.20 -20.77
CA TYR A 140 -4.46 11.55 -21.15
C TYR A 140 -5.55 12.51 -21.68
N GLY A 141 -5.25 13.82 -21.80
CA GLY A 141 -6.26 14.84 -22.07
C GLY A 141 -7.07 15.22 -20.83
N GLU A 142 -7.90 16.24 -20.96
CA GLU A 142 -8.67 16.80 -19.84
C GLU A 142 -9.81 15.88 -19.41
N PHE A 143 -10.66 15.48 -20.37
CA PHE A 143 -11.86 14.69 -20.10
C PHE A 143 -11.55 13.35 -19.44
N PHE A 144 -10.61 12.58 -20.02
CA PHE A 144 -10.24 11.27 -19.45
C PHE A 144 -9.59 11.44 -18.07
N SER A 145 -8.76 12.46 -17.89
CA SER A 145 -8.14 12.73 -16.59
C SER A 145 -9.16 13.05 -15.52
N GLU A 146 -10.15 13.90 -15.81
CA GLU A 146 -11.20 14.31 -14.87
C GLU A 146 -12.15 13.16 -14.54
N GLU A 147 -12.61 12.40 -15.55
CA GLU A 147 -13.58 11.34 -15.35
C GLU A 147 -13.02 10.07 -14.71
N PHE A 148 -11.74 9.79 -14.87
CA PHE A 148 -11.12 8.54 -14.38
C PHE A 148 -10.01 8.79 -13.38
N ALA A 149 -8.87 9.32 -13.83
CA ALA A 149 -7.65 9.35 -13.02
C ALA A 149 -7.77 10.29 -11.81
N MET A 150 -8.40 11.46 -11.95
CA MET A 150 -8.54 12.43 -10.88
C MET A 150 -9.58 12.00 -9.85
N LYS A 151 -10.69 11.37 -10.27
CA LYS A 151 -11.66 10.77 -9.34
C LYS A 151 -11.02 9.66 -8.50
N TYR A 152 -10.23 8.79 -9.13
CA TYR A 152 -9.47 7.78 -8.39
C TYR A 152 -8.41 8.41 -7.46
N THR A 153 -7.71 9.43 -7.91
CA THR A 153 -6.72 10.17 -7.12
C THR A 153 -7.31 10.73 -5.84
N SER A 154 -8.44 11.43 -5.92
CA SER A 154 -9.13 11.99 -4.74
C SER A 154 -9.60 10.91 -3.75
N LYS A 155 -9.94 9.70 -4.23
CA LYS A 155 -10.30 8.57 -3.37
C LYS A 155 -9.08 7.89 -2.73
N TYR A 156 -8.01 7.72 -3.51
CA TYR A 156 -6.84 6.95 -3.11
C TYR A 156 -5.81 7.77 -2.31
N TRP A 157 -5.56 9.02 -2.74
CA TRP A 157 -4.61 9.93 -2.11
C TRP A 157 -5.27 10.91 -1.13
N THR A 158 -6.60 10.97 -1.11
CA THR A 158 -7.40 11.84 -0.22
C THR A 158 -7.18 13.35 -0.42
N LEU A 159 -6.54 13.71 -1.51
CA LEU A 159 -6.29 15.07 -1.99
C LEU A 159 -6.67 15.18 -3.46
N ASP A 160 -6.96 16.39 -3.89
CA ASP A 160 -7.12 16.68 -5.31
C ASP A 160 -5.77 16.57 -6.03
N ALA A 161 -5.80 16.18 -7.30
CA ALA A 161 -4.56 16.00 -8.08
C ALA A 161 -3.71 17.27 -8.17
N LYS A 162 -4.31 18.47 -8.16
CA LYS A 162 -3.60 19.76 -8.16
C LYS A 162 -2.74 19.99 -6.91
N ASP A 163 -3.09 19.35 -5.78
CA ASP A 163 -2.39 19.50 -4.50
C ASP A 163 -1.27 18.46 -4.32
N LEU A 164 -1.10 17.56 -5.31
CA LEU A 164 -0.05 16.57 -5.37
C LEU A 164 1.07 16.99 -6.34
N ASN A 165 2.31 16.65 -5.98
CA ASN A 165 3.48 16.92 -6.83
C ASN A 165 3.68 15.83 -7.90
N THR A 166 4.76 15.95 -8.68
CA THR A 166 5.11 15.03 -9.78
C THR A 166 6.42 14.28 -9.50
N ASN A 167 6.66 13.91 -8.25
CA ASN A 167 7.84 13.11 -7.90
C ASN A 167 7.91 11.85 -8.78
N PRO A 168 9.06 11.52 -9.39
CA PRO A 168 9.21 10.36 -10.28
C PRO A 168 8.81 9.02 -9.65
N MET A 169 9.00 8.84 -8.34
CA MET A 169 8.54 7.63 -7.64
C MET A 169 7.03 7.55 -7.55
N PHE A 170 6.36 8.69 -7.56
CA PHE A 170 4.90 8.79 -7.53
C PHE A 170 4.27 8.67 -8.92
N VAL A 171 4.76 9.41 -9.92
CA VAL A 171 4.21 9.46 -11.30
C VAL A 171 4.91 8.52 -12.28
N GLY A 172 5.96 7.86 -11.91
CA GLY A 172 6.84 7.08 -12.78
C GLY A 172 6.15 5.91 -13.52
N PRO A 173 6.77 4.73 -13.60
CA PRO A 173 6.35 3.64 -14.51
C PRO A 173 4.98 2.99 -14.21
N ARG A 174 4.21 3.57 -13.30
CA ARG A 174 2.85 3.11 -12.95
C ARG A 174 1.79 3.54 -13.92
N PHE A 175 2.02 4.65 -14.62
CA PHE A 175 1.05 5.25 -15.50
C PHE A 175 1.43 4.92 -16.95
N TYR A 176 0.60 4.09 -17.54
CA TYR A 176 0.77 3.69 -18.93
C TYR A 176 0.19 4.77 -19.85
N LYS A 177 1.01 5.32 -20.75
CA LYS A 177 0.56 6.21 -21.83
C LYS A 177 0.37 5.36 -23.09
N PRO A 178 -0.87 5.14 -23.56
CA PRO A 178 -1.11 4.36 -24.76
C PRO A 178 -0.70 5.13 -26.01
N SER A 179 -0.33 4.41 -27.06
CA SER A 179 -0.22 4.95 -28.41
C SER A 179 -1.59 5.26 -29.01
N VAL A 180 -1.62 6.04 -30.09
CA VAL A 180 -2.86 6.32 -30.83
C VAL A 180 -3.52 5.02 -31.31
N ASP A 181 -2.74 4.09 -31.85
CA ASP A 181 -3.24 2.81 -32.33
C ASP A 181 -3.88 1.98 -31.20
N GLU A 182 -3.29 1.97 -30.01
CA GLU A 182 -3.85 1.29 -28.84
C GLU A 182 -5.17 1.92 -28.37
N ILE A 183 -5.27 3.25 -28.37
CA ILE A 183 -6.52 3.96 -28.03
C ILE A 183 -7.62 3.57 -29.01
N LEU A 184 -7.34 3.63 -30.31
CA LEU A 184 -8.30 3.32 -31.36
C LEU A 184 -8.69 1.83 -31.34
N MET A 185 -7.73 0.92 -31.22
CA MET A 185 -7.97 -0.51 -31.08
C MET A 185 -8.86 -0.81 -29.87
N GLY A 186 -8.50 -0.26 -28.70
CA GLY A 186 -9.25 -0.46 -27.47
C GLY A 186 -10.63 0.21 -27.42
N ALA A 187 -10.93 1.10 -28.37
CA ALA A 187 -12.25 1.68 -28.54
C ALA A 187 -13.21 0.80 -29.38
N VAL A 188 -12.66 -0.01 -30.30
CA VAL A 188 -13.45 -0.82 -31.25
C VAL A 188 -13.39 -2.33 -30.98
N SER A 189 -12.48 -2.80 -30.12
CA SER A 189 -12.30 -4.21 -29.81
C SER A 189 -12.11 -4.44 -28.32
N GLU A 190 -12.67 -5.54 -27.80
CA GLU A 190 -12.38 -6.07 -26.46
C GLU A 190 -11.05 -6.85 -26.43
N ASP A 191 -10.61 -7.36 -27.58
CA ASP A 191 -9.38 -8.13 -27.70
C ASP A 191 -8.16 -7.21 -27.84
N THR A 192 -7.73 -6.67 -26.72
CA THR A 192 -6.57 -5.82 -26.60
C THR A 192 -5.49 -6.50 -25.77
N PRO A 193 -4.18 -6.22 -26.04
CA PRO A 193 -3.11 -6.69 -25.19
C PRO A 193 -3.31 -6.24 -23.74
N VAL A 194 -2.95 -7.10 -22.79
CA VAL A 194 -2.86 -6.70 -21.38
C VAL A 194 -1.52 -5.99 -21.20
N THR A 195 -1.52 -4.68 -21.35
CA THR A 195 -0.37 -3.82 -21.08
C THR A 195 -0.38 -3.41 -19.62
N TYR A 196 0.48 -4.04 -18.82
CA TYR A 196 0.58 -3.77 -17.41
C TYR A 196 2.05 -3.70 -16.98
N TYR A 197 2.32 -3.01 -15.88
CA TYR A 197 3.67 -2.88 -15.32
C TYR A 197 4.26 -4.20 -14.81
N ALA A 198 3.45 -5.22 -14.60
CA ALA A 198 3.88 -6.58 -14.29
C ALA A 198 3.10 -7.60 -15.11
N LYS A 199 3.83 -8.52 -15.76
CA LYS A 199 3.23 -9.64 -16.49
C LYS A 199 2.74 -10.73 -15.54
N GLU A 200 3.48 -10.96 -14.46
CA GLU A 200 3.22 -11.99 -13.46
C GLU A 200 3.33 -11.39 -12.07
N MET A 201 2.51 -11.90 -11.17
CA MET A 201 2.52 -11.59 -9.75
C MET A 201 2.42 -12.86 -8.92
N TYR A 202 3.03 -12.87 -7.74
CA TYR A 202 3.16 -14.05 -6.91
C TYR A 202 2.47 -13.85 -5.56
N TYR A 203 1.80 -14.92 -5.10
CA TYR A 203 1.15 -14.93 -3.80
C TYR A 203 1.29 -16.32 -3.15
N PRO A 204 1.53 -16.42 -1.81
CA PRO A 204 1.67 -17.70 -1.13
C PRO A 204 0.44 -18.59 -1.26
N VAL A 205 0.65 -19.90 -1.39
CA VAL A 205 -0.45 -20.90 -1.41
C VAL A 205 -1.20 -20.89 -0.08
N LYS A 206 -0.49 -20.69 1.05
CA LYS A 206 -1.05 -20.68 2.41
C LYS A 206 -0.44 -19.59 3.27
N GLY A 207 -1.19 -19.16 4.30
CA GLY A 207 -0.70 -18.27 5.35
C GLY A 207 -0.69 -16.79 4.99
N GLY A 208 -1.35 -16.39 3.89
CA GLY A 208 -1.41 -15.01 3.45
C GLY A 208 -0.07 -14.49 2.92
N TYR A 209 -0.02 -13.21 2.58
CA TYR A 209 1.19 -12.60 2.00
C TYR A 209 2.42 -12.69 2.92
N LYS A 210 2.21 -12.60 4.24
CA LYS A 210 3.28 -12.68 5.24
C LYS A 210 4.06 -14.01 5.23
N ALA A 211 3.50 -15.07 4.64
CA ALA A 211 4.19 -16.36 4.54
C ALA A 211 5.49 -16.28 3.74
N PHE A 212 5.65 -15.30 2.85
CA PHE A 212 6.92 -15.01 2.18
C PHE A 212 8.05 -14.60 3.15
N LEU A 213 7.71 -14.18 4.38
CA LEU A 213 8.69 -13.76 5.39
C LEU A 213 9.01 -14.87 6.41
N GLU A 214 8.30 -16.00 6.39
CA GLU A 214 8.30 -16.99 7.46
C GLU A 214 9.69 -17.57 7.75
N ASN A 215 10.44 -17.95 6.73
CA ASN A 215 11.79 -18.50 6.93
C ASN A 215 12.77 -17.46 7.46
N MET A 216 12.62 -16.20 7.06
CA MET A 216 13.48 -15.13 7.55
C MET A 216 13.26 -14.85 9.04
N VAL A 217 12.01 -14.95 9.49
CA VAL A 217 11.64 -14.66 10.89
C VAL A 217 12.10 -15.74 11.86
N LYS A 218 12.23 -17.00 11.42
CA LYS A 218 12.56 -18.15 12.29
C LYS A 218 13.87 -17.97 13.08
N ASP A 219 14.84 -17.30 12.48
CA ASP A 219 16.18 -17.13 13.06
C ASP A 219 16.42 -15.75 13.67
N ILE A 220 15.40 -14.89 13.69
CA ILE A 220 15.51 -13.53 14.21
C ILE A 220 14.96 -13.47 15.64
N ASP A 221 15.71 -12.85 16.56
CA ASP A 221 15.21 -12.51 17.91
C ASP A 221 14.25 -11.31 17.83
N ILE A 222 12.94 -11.58 17.84
CA ILE A 222 11.89 -10.56 17.81
C ILE A 222 11.17 -10.51 19.15
N SER A 223 11.21 -9.34 19.80
CA SER A 223 10.40 -9.04 20.97
C SER A 223 9.11 -8.35 20.53
N TYR A 224 8.01 -9.08 20.60
CA TYR A 224 6.67 -8.57 20.33
C TYR A 224 6.06 -7.83 21.51
N LYS A 225 5.02 -7.01 21.27
CA LYS A 225 4.35 -6.16 22.26
C LYS A 225 5.34 -5.22 22.98
N LYS A 226 6.36 -4.79 22.25
CA LYS A 226 7.40 -3.89 22.71
C LYS A 226 7.33 -2.59 21.91
N GLU A 227 6.54 -1.65 22.39
CA GLU A 227 6.38 -0.34 21.77
C GLU A 227 7.41 0.63 22.32
N VAL A 228 8.33 1.09 21.45
CA VAL A 228 9.26 2.16 21.80
C VAL A 228 8.51 3.50 21.87
N VAL A 229 8.74 4.26 22.92
CA VAL A 229 8.07 5.56 23.14
C VAL A 229 9.05 6.73 23.19
N VAL A 230 10.28 6.49 23.63
CA VAL A 230 11.35 7.51 23.65
C VAL A 230 12.67 6.88 23.21
N ILE A 231 13.43 7.62 22.43
CA ILE A 231 14.79 7.28 21.97
C ILE A 231 15.75 8.35 22.48
N ASP A 232 16.62 7.97 23.40
CA ASP A 232 17.76 8.79 23.81
C ASP A 232 18.95 8.44 22.94
N ASN A 233 19.15 9.20 21.87
CA ASN A 233 20.22 8.96 20.91
C ASN A 233 21.61 9.32 21.44
N ASN A 234 21.71 10.17 22.47
CA ASN A 234 22.98 10.52 23.10
C ASN A 234 23.49 9.39 24.01
N GLU A 235 22.58 8.88 24.87
CA GLU A 235 22.88 7.77 25.77
C GLU A 235 22.72 6.40 25.11
N LYS A 236 22.18 6.36 23.89
CA LYS A 236 21.83 5.15 23.11
C LYS A 236 20.91 4.22 23.89
N ILE A 237 19.82 4.75 24.43
CA ILE A 237 18.81 4.02 25.20
C ILE A 237 17.44 4.14 24.52
N LEU A 238 16.76 3.02 24.40
CA LEU A 238 15.34 2.93 24.02
C LEU A 238 14.50 2.76 25.27
N TYR A 239 13.44 3.55 25.41
CA TYR A 239 12.43 3.40 26.47
C TYR A 239 11.13 2.88 25.85
N PHE A 240 10.54 1.90 26.51
CA PHE A 240 9.33 1.24 26.03
C PHE A 240 8.10 1.63 26.87
N SER A 241 6.90 1.44 26.29
CA SER A 241 5.62 1.75 26.95
C SER A 241 5.35 0.92 28.22
N ASP A 242 6.05 -0.20 28.39
CA ASP A 242 6.00 -1.05 29.60
C ASP A 242 7.03 -0.66 30.67
N ASN A 243 7.62 0.54 30.59
CA ASN A 243 8.64 1.09 31.47
C ASN A 243 9.97 0.30 31.49
N THR A 244 10.22 -0.55 30.54
CA THR A 244 11.54 -1.17 30.37
C THR A 244 12.44 -0.31 29.48
N GLU A 245 13.76 -0.54 29.57
CA GLU A 245 14.74 0.13 28.73
C GLU A 245 15.74 -0.85 28.12
N VAL A 246 16.32 -0.49 26.96
CA VAL A 246 17.35 -1.28 26.28
C VAL A 246 18.41 -0.35 25.72
N LYS A 247 19.70 -0.66 26.00
CA LYS A 247 20.84 0.01 25.37
C LYS A 247 21.11 -0.60 24.00
N TYR A 248 21.51 0.25 23.04
CA TYR A 248 21.93 -0.17 21.72
C TYR A 248 23.28 0.46 21.32
N GLU A 249 23.98 -0.12 20.39
CA GLU A 249 25.18 0.48 19.77
C GLU A 249 24.86 1.05 18.39
N LYS A 250 24.08 0.32 17.59
CA LYS A 250 23.57 0.74 16.28
C LYS A 250 22.04 0.59 16.26
N LEU A 251 21.36 1.56 15.68
CA LEU A 251 19.90 1.57 15.59
C LEU A 251 19.45 1.68 14.13
N ILE A 252 18.58 0.75 13.71
CA ILE A 252 17.90 0.75 12.41
C ILE A 252 16.41 0.92 12.69
N SER A 253 15.74 1.80 11.95
CA SER A 253 14.31 2.05 12.10
C SER A 253 13.56 1.86 10.79
N SER A 254 12.52 1.03 10.81
CA SER A 254 11.52 0.93 9.75
C SER A 254 10.21 1.65 10.12
N LEU A 255 10.21 2.40 11.23
CA LEU A 255 9.05 3.14 11.72
C LEU A 255 8.76 4.35 10.80
N PRO A 256 7.51 4.84 10.79
CA PRO A 256 7.18 6.07 10.07
C PRO A 256 8.06 7.24 10.49
N LEU A 257 8.74 7.88 9.54
CA LEU A 257 9.72 8.93 9.78
C LEU A 257 9.20 10.06 10.69
N PRO A 258 7.98 10.62 10.50
CA PRO A 258 7.47 11.64 11.40
C PRO A 258 7.19 11.13 12.82
N LEU A 259 6.90 9.84 12.98
CA LEU A 259 6.74 9.21 14.29
C LEU A 259 8.09 8.97 14.96
N LEU A 260 9.07 8.45 14.21
CA LEU A 260 10.44 8.25 14.68
C LEU A 260 11.04 9.55 15.23
N VAL A 261 10.89 10.65 14.46
CA VAL A 261 11.38 11.97 14.90
C VAL A 261 10.75 12.38 16.24
N LYS A 262 9.44 12.23 16.40
CA LYS A 262 8.74 12.60 17.64
C LYS A 262 9.14 11.77 18.87
N MET A 263 9.75 10.60 18.68
CA MET A 263 10.25 9.74 19.76
C MET A 263 11.64 10.16 20.24
N LEU A 264 12.39 10.96 19.47
CA LEU A 264 13.74 11.40 19.85
C LEU A 264 13.70 12.39 21.02
N LYS A 265 14.64 12.26 21.95
CA LYS A 265 14.83 13.25 23.03
C LYS A 265 15.39 14.58 22.47
N ASN A 266 14.96 15.68 23.07
CA ASN A 266 15.52 17.03 22.79
C ASN A 266 15.48 17.43 21.32
N ILE A 267 14.34 17.19 20.65
CA ILE A 267 14.14 17.52 19.24
C ILE A 267 14.17 19.04 19.04
N PRO A 268 14.95 19.58 18.09
CA PRO A 268 14.85 20.98 17.69
C PRO A 268 13.44 21.31 17.16
N GLN A 269 12.96 22.52 17.50
CA GLN A 269 11.61 22.94 17.15
C GLN A 269 11.37 22.95 15.63
N ASP A 270 12.35 23.35 14.84
CA ASP A 270 12.27 23.40 13.37
C ASP A 270 12.23 22.00 12.72
N ILE A 271 12.77 20.97 13.39
CA ILE A 271 12.66 19.56 12.99
C ILE A 271 11.25 19.04 13.31
N LEU A 272 10.76 19.35 14.51
CA LEU A 272 9.38 18.99 14.89
C LEU A 272 8.36 19.64 13.96
N GLU A 273 8.53 20.93 13.60
CA GLU A 273 7.67 21.60 12.62
C GLU A 273 7.73 20.92 11.24
N SER A 274 8.93 20.56 10.77
CA SER A 274 9.09 19.84 9.49
C SER A 274 8.34 18.50 9.48
N SER A 275 8.25 17.79 10.60
CA SER A 275 7.54 16.51 10.68
C SER A 275 6.03 16.61 10.42
N LYS A 276 5.45 17.80 10.58
CA LYS A 276 4.02 18.05 10.33
C LYS A 276 3.67 18.13 8.84
N TYR A 277 4.66 18.28 7.96
CA TYR A 277 4.46 18.34 6.52
C TYR A 277 4.50 16.96 5.84
N LEU A 278 4.82 15.91 6.59
CA LEU A 278 4.85 14.54 6.11
C LEU A 278 3.51 13.87 6.40
N HIS A 279 2.66 13.80 5.39
CA HIS A 279 1.33 13.20 5.49
C HIS A 279 1.29 11.81 4.86
N ALA A 280 0.46 10.95 5.40
CA ALA A 280 0.16 9.62 4.85
C ALA A 280 -1.34 9.37 4.87
N THR A 281 -1.82 8.55 3.94
CA THR A 281 -3.16 7.99 4.09
C THR A 281 -3.14 6.87 5.11
N SER A 282 -4.25 6.72 5.80
CA SER A 282 -4.66 5.50 6.48
C SER A 282 -5.70 4.78 5.64
N ILE A 283 -5.99 3.54 5.95
CA ILE A 283 -6.97 2.76 5.20
C ILE A 283 -7.97 2.10 6.15
N ALA A 284 -9.25 2.28 5.86
CA ALA A 284 -10.33 1.52 6.44
C ALA A 284 -10.64 0.33 5.51
N LEU A 285 -10.53 -0.87 6.03
CA LEU A 285 -10.75 -2.13 5.33
C LEU A 285 -12.13 -2.66 5.69
N VAL A 286 -12.97 -2.89 4.69
CA VAL A 286 -14.22 -3.64 4.85
C VAL A 286 -14.04 -5.00 4.21
N SER A 287 -14.02 -6.04 5.02
CA SER A 287 -13.82 -7.43 4.61
C SER A 287 -15.16 -8.16 4.59
N LEU A 288 -15.49 -8.79 3.47
CA LEU A 288 -16.73 -9.56 3.30
C LEU A 288 -16.43 -10.98 2.85
N GLY A 289 -17.00 -11.98 3.51
CA GLY A 289 -16.98 -13.38 3.11
C GLY A 289 -18.33 -13.81 2.53
N PHE A 290 -18.28 -14.60 1.46
CA PHE A 290 -19.46 -15.07 0.74
C PHE A 290 -19.60 -16.58 0.83
N ASN A 291 -20.85 -17.08 0.84
CA ASN A 291 -21.19 -18.51 0.87
C ASN A 291 -21.05 -19.23 -0.47
N LYS A 292 -20.60 -18.53 -1.52
CA LYS A 292 -20.36 -19.04 -2.88
C LYS A 292 -19.19 -18.32 -3.54
N GLU A 293 -18.76 -18.79 -4.70
CA GLU A 293 -17.71 -18.15 -5.51
C GLU A 293 -18.31 -16.99 -6.33
N ILE A 294 -17.88 -15.75 -6.03
CA ILE A 294 -18.38 -14.52 -6.66
C ILE A 294 -17.28 -13.82 -7.47
N PRO A 295 -16.15 -13.34 -6.84
CA PRO A 295 -15.13 -12.61 -7.58
C PRO A 295 -14.39 -13.52 -8.54
N LYS A 296 -14.09 -13.00 -9.73
CA LYS A 296 -13.30 -13.70 -10.76
C LYS A 296 -11.90 -13.11 -10.91
N GLU A 297 -11.76 -11.82 -10.62
CA GLU A 297 -10.51 -11.10 -10.79
C GLU A 297 -9.83 -10.82 -9.44
N LEU A 298 -8.51 -10.60 -9.50
CA LEU A 298 -7.70 -10.31 -8.31
C LEU A 298 -8.12 -9.02 -7.62
N TRP A 299 -8.45 -7.97 -8.40
CA TRP A 299 -8.95 -6.70 -7.87
C TRP A 299 -9.74 -5.90 -8.90
N TYR A 300 -10.51 -4.94 -8.38
CA TYR A 300 -11.41 -4.06 -9.11
C TYR A 300 -11.19 -2.63 -8.67
N TYR A 301 -10.96 -1.72 -9.61
CA TYR A 301 -10.93 -0.29 -9.38
C TYR A 301 -12.32 0.33 -9.49
N VAL A 302 -12.62 1.38 -8.74
CA VAL A 302 -13.92 2.02 -8.73
C VAL A 302 -13.77 3.53 -8.86
N TYR A 303 -14.22 4.08 -9.98
CA TYR A 303 -14.12 5.51 -10.25
C TYR A 303 -15.30 6.31 -9.71
N ASP A 304 -16.49 5.72 -9.63
CA ASP A 304 -17.70 6.41 -9.16
C ASP A 304 -17.54 6.96 -7.74
N GLU A 305 -17.82 8.25 -7.56
CA GLU A 305 -17.57 8.98 -6.32
C GLU A 305 -18.56 8.63 -5.21
N ASP A 306 -19.77 8.16 -5.55
CA ASP A 306 -20.78 7.69 -4.60
C ASP A 306 -20.41 6.37 -3.89
N LYS A 307 -19.37 5.70 -4.34
CA LYS A 307 -18.77 4.52 -3.73
C LYS A 307 -17.48 4.92 -3.03
N LEU A 308 -17.48 4.92 -1.69
CA LEU A 308 -16.37 5.45 -0.90
C LEU A 308 -15.07 4.65 -1.05
N PHE A 309 -15.15 3.35 -1.38
CA PHE A 309 -13.96 2.54 -1.63
C PHE A 309 -13.33 2.88 -3.00
N ALA A 310 -12.02 3.04 -3.02
CA ALA A 310 -11.27 3.29 -4.24
C ALA A 310 -11.10 2.02 -5.09
N ARG A 311 -10.96 0.90 -4.43
CA ARG A 311 -10.88 -0.44 -5.03
C ARG A 311 -11.34 -1.50 -4.03
N PHE A 312 -11.59 -2.69 -4.53
CA PHE A 312 -11.70 -3.90 -3.72
C PHE A 312 -10.96 -5.05 -4.41
N TYR A 313 -10.49 -6.00 -3.63
CA TYR A 313 -9.76 -7.14 -4.15
C TYR A 313 -10.27 -8.44 -3.54
N SER A 314 -9.92 -9.58 -4.15
CA SER A 314 -10.35 -10.88 -3.69
C SER A 314 -9.19 -11.67 -3.05
N PRO A 315 -9.18 -11.84 -1.72
CA PRO A 315 -8.26 -12.76 -1.07
C PRO A 315 -8.40 -14.22 -1.56
N SER A 316 -9.62 -14.69 -1.81
CA SER A 316 -9.89 -16.07 -2.23
C SER A 316 -9.42 -16.37 -3.67
N VAL A 317 -9.36 -15.36 -4.56
CA VAL A 317 -8.77 -15.51 -5.90
C VAL A 317 -7.24 -15.51 -5.84
N LYS A 318 -6.63 -14.79 -4.88
CA LYS A 318 -5.18 -14.87 -4.66
C LYS A 318 -4.73 -16.24 -4.18
N SER A 319 -5.50 -16.84 -3.26
CA SER A 319 -5.30 -18.21 -2.80
C SER A 319 -6.60 -18.82 -2.31
N VAL A 320 -6.85 -20.06 -2.70
CA VAL A 320 -8.01 -20.83 -2.23
C VAL A 320 -7.95 -21.10 -0.72
N ASP A 321 -6.78 -21.06 -0.10
CA ASP A 321 -6.58 -21.22 1.35
C ASP A 321 -7.13 -20.03 2.17
N ASN A 322 -7.35 -18.88 1.50
CA ASN A 322 -7.86 -17.67 2.14
C ASN A 322 -9.38 -17.69 2.43
N ALA A 323 -10.10 -18.72 1.98
CA ALA A 323 -11.53 -18.86 2.23
C ALA A 323 -11.90 -20.34 2.50
N PRO A 324 -13.00 -20.62 3.21
CA PRO A 324 -13.55 -21.96 3.32
C PRO A 324 -13.94 -22.54 1.96
N LYS A 325 -13.99 -23.85 1.85
CA LYS A 325 -14.37 -24.55 0.60
C LYS A 325 -15.70 -24.06 0.06
N ASN A 326 -15.78 -23.79 -1.25
CA ASN A 326 -16.94 -23.25 -1.97
C ASN A 326 -17.39 -21.85 -1.49
N CYS A 327 -16.52 -21.14 -0.81
CA CYS A 327 -16.71 -19.76 -0.37
C CYS A 327 -15.72 -18.84 -1.08
N SER A 328 -16.00 -17.55 -1.06
CA SER A 328 -15.10 -16.53 -1.58
C SER A 328 -15.12 -15.28 -0.71
N SER A 329 -14.23 -14.34 -0.98
CA SER A 329 -14.14 -13.12 -0.19
C SER A 329 -13.69 -11.93 -1.03
N ILE A 330 -14.07 -10.73 -0.55
CA ILE A 330 -13.47 -9.47 -0.99
C ILE A 330 -13.04 -8.65 0.21
N GLN A 331 -12.12 -7.72 -0.04
CA GLN A 331 -11.80 -6.66 0.90
C GLN A 331 -11.81 -5.32 0.15
N ALA A 332 -12.67 -4.39 0.59
CA ALA A 332 -12.77 -3.05 0.05
C ALA A 332 -11.86 -2.08 0.81
N GLU A 333 -11.21 -1.19 0.07
CA GLU A 333 -10.22 -0.25 0.56
C GLU A 333 -10.76 1.18 0.49
N ILE A 334 -10.96 1.80 1.66
CA ILE A 334 -11.42 3.19 1.84
C ILE A 334 -10.27 3.98 2.45
N TYR A 335 -9.69 4.90 1.67
CA TYR A 335 -8.56 5.71 2.15
C TYR A 335 -9.04 6.99 2.82
N PHE A 336 -8.35 7.37 3.88
CA PHE A 336 -8.60 8.58 4.63
C PHE A 336 -7.29 9.19 5.16
N SER A 337 -7.33 10.47 5.51
CA SER A 337 -6.18 11.21 6.08
C SER A 337 -6.67 12.44 6.84
N ASP A 338 -5.74 13.27 7.30
CA ASP A 338 -6.04 14.57 7.88
C ASP A 338 -6.82 15.51 6.91
N PHE A 339 -6.64 15.30 5.59
CA PHE A 339 -7.34 16.07 4.55
C PHE A 339 -8.77 15.57 4.32
N LYS A 340 -9.01 14.27 4.48
CA LYS A 340 -10.31 13.61 4.25
C LYS A 340 -10.56 12.56 5.34
N SER A 341 -11.17 12.97 6.45
CA SER A 341 -11.38 12.09 7.61
C SER A 341 -12.59 11.16 7.45
N LEU A 342 -12.56 10.02 8.17
CA LEU A 342 -13.68 9.06 8.21
C LEU A 342 -14.96 9.69 8.75
N GLU A 343 -14.85 10.58 9.74
CA GLU A 343 -15.99 11.28 10.33
C GLU A 343 -16.70 12.17 9.31
N LYS A 344 -15.95 12.86 8.45
CA LYS A 344 -16.53 13.65 7.35
C LYS A 344 -17.20 12.75 6.32
N MET A 345 -16.58 11.65 5.94
CA MET A 345 -17.12 10.68 4.97
C MET A 345 -18.37 9.97 5.48
N SER A 346 -18.47 9.73 6.79
CA SER A 346 -19.63 9.07 7.43
C SER A 346 -20.70 10.04 7.90
N ASN A 347 -20.63 11.33 7.53
CA ASN A 347 -21.51 12.37 8.05
C ASN A 347 -21.57 12.38 9.59
N LYS A 348 -20.42 12.16 10.25
CA LYS A 348 -20.27 12.08 11.71
C LYS A 348 -21.11 10.98 12.37
N CYS A 349 -21.30 9.87 11.69
CA CYS A 349 -21.95 8.68 12.26
C CYS A 349 -21.17 8.19 13.49
N SER A 350 -21.89 7.85 14.57
CA SER A 350 -21.29 7.40 15.83
C SER A 350 -20.68 5.99 15.74
N ASN A 351 -21.18 5.13 14.85
CA ASN A 351 -20.63 3.80 14.59
C ASN A 351 -20.05 3.73 13.20
N LEU A 352 -18.76 4.04 13.09
CA LEU A 352 -18.03 4.02 11.83
C LEU A 352 -17.99 2.63 11.18
N ALA A 353 -17.84 1.56 11.97
CA ALA A 353 -17.77 0.21 11.45
C ALA A 353 -19.08 -0.16 10.74
N ASP A 354 -20.21 -0.01 11.38
CA ASP A 354 -21.53 -0.30 10.79
C ASP A 354 -21.80 0.56 9.56
N PHE A 355 -21.43 1.84 9.61
CA PHE A 355 -21.60 2.74 8.47
C PHE A 355 -20.86 2.23 7.24
N PHE A 356 -19.53 1.99 7.36
CA PHE A 356 -18.71 1.61 6.20
C PHE A 356 -19.00 0.19 5.72
N ILE A 357 -19.33 -0.76 6.61
CA ILE A 357 -19.77 -2.11 6.24
C ILE A 357 -21.07 -2.02 5.43
N ASN A 358 -22.09 -1.31 5.94
CA ASN A 358 -23.38 -1.20 5.26
C ASN A 358 -23.26 -0.45 3.95
N HIS A 359 -22.54 0.69 3.92
CA HIS A 359 -22.26 1.41 2.69
C HIS A 359 -21.62 0.51 1.63
N THR A 360 -20.59 -0.25 2.00
CA THR A 360 -19.89 -1.14 1.07
C THR A 360 -20.81 -2.21 0.53
N LYS A 361 -21.60 -2.89 1.41
CA LYS A 361 -22.58 -3.90 0.99
C LYS A 361 -23.63 -3.33 0.05
N GLU A 362 -24.24 -2.21 0.39
CA GLU A 362 -25.26 -1.54 -0.43
C GLU A 362 -24.72 -1.20 -1.83
N LYS A 363 -23.49 -0.63 -1.91
CA LYS A 363 -22.89 -0.29 -3.18
C LYS A 363 -22.53 -1.52 -4.03
N LEU A 364 -22.12 -2.63 -3.41
CA LEU A 364 -21.90 -3.90 -4.12
C LEU A 364 -23.20 -4.52 -4.61
N PHE A 365 -24.29 -4.42 -3.84
CA PHE A 365 -25.62 -4.87 -4.27
C PHE A 365 -26.16 -4.05 -5.45
N GLN A 366 -26.02 -2.72 -5.39
CA GLN A 366 -26.43 -1.81 -6.48
C GLN A 366 -25.75 -2.10 -7.82
N ILE A 367 -24.51 -2.56 -7.80
CA ILE A 367 -23.76 -2.92 -9.02
C ILE A 367 -23.90 -4.39 -9.38
N ASN A 368 -24.80 -5.12 -8.73
CA ASN A 368 -25.04 -6.56 -8.93
C ASN A 368 -23.79 -7.43 -8.77
N PHE A 369 -22.85 -7.01 -7.90
CA PHE A 369 -21.65 -7.80 -7.64
C PHE A 369 -21.93 -9.01 -6.75
N CYS A 370 -22.80 -8.85 -5.75
CA CYS A 370 -23.30 -9.90 -4.87
C CYS A 370 -24.71 -9.56 -4.39
N ASN A 371 -25.39 -10.55 -3.77
CA ASN A 371 -26.68 -10.35 -3.12
C ASN A 371 -26.52 -10.35 -1.59
N LYS A 372 -27.53 -9.89 -0.88
CA LYS A 372 -27.54 -9.79 0.59
C LYS A 372 -27.34 -11.16 1.26
N GLU A 373 -28.01 -12.18 0.76
CA GLU A 373 -27.96 -13.56 1.24
C GLU A 373 -26.62 -14.26 1.01
N ASP A 374 -25.77 -13.70 0.17
CA ASP A 374 -24.44 -14.26 -0.11
C ASP A 374 -23.44 -13.98 1.01
N VAL A 375 -23.63 -12.88 1.75
CA VAL A 375 -22.70 -12.42 2.78
C VAL A 375 -22.85 -13.23 4.07
N ILE A 376 -21.79 -13.91 4.51
CA ILE A 376 -21.79 -14.78 5.71
C ILE A 376 -20.80 -14.33 6.79
N CYS A 377 -19.91 -13.40 6.50
CA CYS A 377 -19.11 -12.70 7.50
C CYS A 377 -18.73 -11.31 7.02
N GLU A 378 -18.48 -10.44 7.97
CA GLU A 378 -18.05 -9.07 7.74
C GLU A 378 -17.10 -8.62 8.85
N ASP A 379 -16.13 -7.76 8.49
CA ASP A 379 -15.17 -7.18 9.44
C ASP A 379 -14.79 -5.76 8.98
N PHE A 380 -14.50 -4.91 9.95
CA PHE A 380 -14.01 -3.55 9.73
C PHE A 380 -12.74 -3.30 10.52
N ARG A 381 -11.70 -2.83 9.83
CA ARG A 381 -10.41 -2.48 10.46
C ARG A 381 -9.85 -1.20 9.93
N ILE A 382 -9.13 -0.50 10.78
CA ILE A 382 -8.34 0.67 10.42
C ILE A 382 -6.87 0.29 10.49
N ILE A 383 -6.16 0.49 9.39
CA ILE A 383 -4.71 0.33 9.30
C ILE A 383 -4.09 1.71 9.09
N PRO A 384 -3.29 2.19 10.04
CA PRO A 384 -2.58 3.45 9.89
C PRO A 384 -1.44 3.33 8.88
N TYR A 385 -1.07 4.42 8.25
CA TYR A 385 0.05 4.49 7.32
C TYR A 385 -0.07 3.54 6.13
N ALA A 386 -1.05 3.79 5.24
CA ALA A 386 -1.22 3.00 4.01
C ALA A 386 -0.30 3.49 2.86
N ASN A 387 -0.33 4.78 2.56
CA ASN A 387 0.51 5.39 1.52
C ASN A 387 1.04 6.75 1.95
N VAL A 388 2.28 7.06 1.55
CA VAL A 388 2.84 8.40 1.68
C VAL A 388 2.14 9.35 0.72
N ILE A 389 1.74 10.53 1.17
CA ILE A 389 1.11 11.56 0.34
C ILE A 389 2.19 12.50 -0.19
N PHE A 390 2.29 12.62 -1.51
CA PHE A 390 3.26 13.47 -2.21
C PHE A 390 2.69 14.86 -2.43
N ASN A 391 2.34 15.58 -1.35
CA ASN A 391 1.91 16.96 -1.41
C ASN A 391 3.07 17.92 -1.71
N HIS A 392 2.74 19.15 -2.11
CA HIS A 392 3.76 20.16 -2.41
C HIS A 392 4.65 20.46 -1.20
N GLY A 393 5.96 20.52 -1.44
CA GLY A 393 6.97 20.81 -0.41
C GLY A 393 7.38 19.63 0.46
N MET A 394 6.73 18.45 0.33
CA MET A 394 7.01 17.25 1.13
C MET A 394 8.49 16.85 1.04
N GLU A 395 9.09 16.84 -0.16
CA GLU A 395 10.47 16.39 -0.37
C GLU A 395 11.47 17.18 0.47
N LYS A 396 11.35 18.50 0.51
CA LYS A 396 12.23 19.36 1.30
C LYS A 396 12.21 18.99 2.79
N HIS A 397 11.00 18.75 3.33
CA HIS A 397 10.84 18.37 4.73
C HIS A 397 11.31 16.94 4.99
N ARG A 398 11.03 16.02 4.07
CA ARG A 398 11.52 14.65 4.11
C ARG A 398 13.05 14.60 4.18
N GLU A 399 13.72 15.26 3.25
CA GLU A 399 15.19 15.32 3.20
C GLU A 399 15.77 15.89 4.51
N LYS A 400 15.20 16.99 5.02
CA LYS A 400 15.62 17.58 6.28
C LYS A 400 15.50 16.60 7.45
N LEU A 401 14.39 15.84 7.53
CA LEU A 401 14.18 14.88 8.61
C LEU A 401 15.10 13.66 8.48
N LEU A 402 15.31 13.14 7.27
CA LEU A 402 16.23 12.02 7.03
C LEU A 402 17.68 12.40 7.41
N ASN A 403 18.13 13.60 7.04
CA ASN A 403 19.44 14.08 7.41
C ASN A 403 19.57 14.21 8.94
N TYR A 404 18.59 14.80 9.61
CA TYR A 404 18.59 14.91 11.07
C TYR A 404 18.63 13.54 11.77
N VAL A 405 17.82 12.58 11.34
CA VAL A 405 17.80 11.23 11.90
C VAL A 405 19.14 10.52 11.67
N LYS A 406 19.74 10.70 10.49
CA LYS A 406 21.09 10.19 10.20
C LYS A 406 22.15 10.82 11.07
N ASP A 407 22.11 12.13 11.33
CA ASP A 407 23.03 12.84 12.24
C ASP A 407 22.86 12.36 13.69
N CYS A 408 21.68 11.88 14.07
CA CYS A 408 21.44 11.20 15.35
C CYS A 408 22.01 9.76 15.39
N GLY A 409 22.67 9.28 14.34
CA GLY A 409 23.25 7.94 14.26
C GLY A 409 22.21 6.84 14.04
N ILE A 410 21.02 7.16 13.52
CA ILE A 410 19.94 6.21 13.27
C ILE A 410 19.80 5.99 11.75
N LEU A 411 19.82 4.73 11.33
CA LEU A 411 19.58 4.35 9.94
C LEU A 411 18.10 4.07 9.73
N THR A 412 17.55 4.53 8.60
CA THR A 412 16.16 4.31 8.23
C THR A 412 16.04 3.34 7.06
N CYS A 413 14.95 2.58 6.99
CA CYS A 413 14.67 1.69 5.86
C CYS A 413 13.17 1.48 5.62
N GLY A 414 12.83 1.13 4.38
CA GLY A 414 11.47 0.79 3.97
C GLY A 414 10.58 1.99 3.69
N ARG A 415 9.34 1.72 3.22
CA ARG A 415 8.40 2.74 2.72
C ARG A 415 8.24 3.93 3.66
N PHE A 416 8.02 3.66 4.94
CA PHE A 416 7.73 4.71 5.91
C PHE A 416 8.96 5.23 6.64
N GLY A 417 10.03 4.42 6.76
CA GLY A 417 11.31 4.89 7.27
C GLY A 417 11.97 5.90 6.33
N GLU A 418 11.91 5.63 5.03
CA GLU A 418 12.38 6.52 3.98
C GLU A 418 11.34 7.57 3.55
N TRP A 419 10.10 7.43 3.99
CA TRP A 419 8.95 8.25 3.60
C TRP A 419 8.79 8.37 2.09
N ASP A 420 8.76 7.20 1.42
CA ASP A 420 8.70 7.09 -0.04
C ASP A 420 7.64 6.09 -0.50
N TYR A 421 7.32 6.05 -1.79
CA TYR A 421 6.36 5.11 -2.32
C TYR A 421 7.04 3.84 -2.81
N LEU A 422 7.27 2.91 -1.90
CA LEU A 422 7.91 1.62 -2.18
C LEU A 422 6.89 0.48 -2.16
N TRP A 423 6.99 -0.44 -3.10
CA TRP A 423 6.31 -1.72 -3.00
C TRP A 423 6.98 -2.64 -1.97
N SER A 424 6.33 -3.76 -1.63
CA SER A 424 6.87 -4.73 -0.67
C SER A 424 8.27 -5.22 -1.07
N ASP A 425 8.46 -5.58 -2.34
CA ASP A 425 9.74 -6.04 -2.87
C ASP A 425 10.83 -4.96 -2.74
N GLN A 426 10.50 -3.72 -3.05
CA GLN A 426 11.42 -2.57 -2.88
C GLN A 426 11.72 -2.33 -1.39
N SER A 427 10.71 -2.39 -0.52
CA SER A 427 10.91 -2.26 0.92
C SER A 427 11.81 -3.36 1.49
N PHE A 428 11.71 -4.59 0.98
CA PHE A 428 12.63 -5.67 1.30
C PHE A 428 14.07 -5.32 0.89
N LEU A 429 14.27 -4.83 -0.33
CA LEU A 429 15.59 -4.43 -0.84
C LEU A 429 16.20 -3.27 -0.04
N PHE A 430 15.40 -2.30 0.39
CA PHE A 430 15.87 -1.24 1.29
C PHE A 430 16.39 -1.82 2.61
N GLY A 431 15.67 -2.77 3.22
CA GLY A 431 16.14 -3.46 4.42
C GLY A 431 17.43 -4.24 4.19
N LYS A 432 17.56 -4.93 3.05
CA LYS A 432 18.79 -5.63 2.67
C LYS A 432 19.96 -4.67 2.52
N ASN A 433 19.77 -3.55 1.82
CA ASN A 433 20.85 -2.64 1.45
C ASN A 433 21.33 -1.76 2.63
N ILE A 434 20.56 -1.64 3.70
CA ILE A 434 20.93 -0.86 4.89
C ILE A 434 22.25 -1.33 5.51
N ILE A 435 22.61 -2.59 5.30
CA ILE A 435 23.83 -3.21 5.82
C ILE A 435 25.08 -2.49 5.32
N ASN A 436 25.07 -2.05 4.06
CA ASN A 436 26.19 -1.35 3.44
C ASN A 436 26.49 -0.02 4.16
N ASN A 437 25.49 0.57 4.82
CA ASN A 437 25.62 1.83 5.53
C ASN A 437 26.12 1.67 6.98
N LEU A 438 26.08 0.43 7.52
CA LEU A 438 26.58 0.14 8.87
C LEU A 438 28.11 0.10 8.96
N GLU A 439 28.78 -0.20 7.85
CA GLU A 439 30.25 -0.34 7.80
C GLU A 439 30.98 1.00 7.56
N VAL A 440 30.23 2.06 7.18
CA VAL A 440 30.79 3.37 6.81
C VAL A 440 30.72 4.39 7.96
N GLY A 441 30.17 4.01 9.13
CA GLY A 441 29.94 4.91 10.29
C GLY A 441 30.76 4.59 11.53
#